data_79d6d0505e29e1fbfc516c9e6fdc1105
#
_entry.id   79d6d0505e29e1fbfc516c9e6fdc1105
#
_cell.length_a   1.000
_cell.length_b   1.000
_cell.length_c   1.000
_cell.angle_alpha   90.00
_cell.angle_beta   90.00
_cell.angle_gamma   90.00
#
_symmetry.space_group_name_H-M   'P 1'
#
loop_
_entity.id
_entity.type
_entity.pdbx_description
1 polymer ?
#
loop_
_entity_poly.entity_id
_entity_poly.type
_entity_poly.pdbx_seq_one_letter_code
_entity_poly.pdbx_strand_id
1 'polypeptide(L)'
;FVPSVFWLLVLRLLNGVFSGFVPNSTALIASQVPKDQSGYALGTLSTGVVAGTLMGPLIGGLIAENMGMRNVFLLVGCLLFLVSLLTFWGIEEDYEPLPKEEQKSSWQLLMSIQQKDILLGLFLTSMTIQMIAQSISPILPLYVRALGQRDNLIFVSGMIVSAMGISSMLFSGWMGKLGDRIGNHRLLLLALLYSGC
;
A
#
# COMPACT_ATOMS: atom_id res chain seq x y z
N PHE A 1 -10.99 -2.81 23.24
CA PHE A 1 -10.72 -1.60 24.00
C PHE A 1 -11.57 -0.40 23.61
N VAL A 2 -12.25 -0.46 22.48
CA VAL A 2 -13.06 0.65 21.96
C VAL A 2 -14.52 0.37 22.39
N PRO A 3 -15.14 1.21 23.23
CA PRO A 3 -16.46 0.93 23.79
C PRO A 3 -17.60 1.15 22.79
N SER A 4 -17.35 1.81 21.66
CA SER A 4 -18.38 2.06 20.65
C SER A 4 -17.81 2.19 19.23
N VAL A 5 -18.67 1.98 18.23
CA VAL A 5 -18.33 2.13 16.80
C VAL A 5 -17.86 3.55 16.48
N PHE A 6 -18.37 4.56 17.18
CA PHE A 6 -17.95 5.94 17.02
C PHE A 6 -16.45 6.14 17.31
N TRP A 7 -15.95 5.61 18.42
CA TRP A 7 -14.54 5.68 18.76
C TRP A 7 -13.65 4.94 17.75
N LEU A 8 -14.15 3.83 17.21
CA LEU A 8 -13.44 3.10 16.16
C LEU A 8 -13.32 3.94 14.88
N LEU A 9 -14.36 4.68 14.53
CA LEU A 9 -14.35 5.61 13.40
C LEU A 9 -13.36 6.76 13.62
N VAL A 10 -13.35 7.37 14.82
CA VAL A 10 -12.40 8.44 15.17
C VAL A 10 -10.96 7.93 15.08
N LEU A 11 -10.67 6.74 15.62
CA LEU A 11 -9.33 6.15 15.54
C LEU A 11 -8.93 5.82 14.10
N ARG A 12 -9.86 5.41 13.25
CA ARG A 12 -9.63 5.18 11.81
C ARG A 12 -9.29 6.49 11.08
N LEU A 13 -10.00 7.56 11.37
CA LEU A 13 -9.70 8.88 10.81
C LEU A 13 -8.31 9.37 11.24
N LEU A 14 -7.98 9.26 12.52
CA LEU A 14 -6.65 9.60 13.02
C LEU A 14 -5.56 8.74 12.36
N ASN A 15 -5.77 7.44 12.25
CA ASN A 15 -4.84 6.54 11.55
C ASN A 15 -4.63 6.99 10.10
N GLY A 16 -5.68 7.43 9.39
CA GLY A 16 -5.58 7.96 8.03
C GLY A 16 -4.68 9.20 7.93
N VAL A 17 -4.77 10.11 8.91
CA VAL A 17 -3.91 11.32 8.96
C VAL A 17 -2.43 10.93 9.12
N PHE A 18 -2.13 9.89 9.89
CA PHE A 18 -0.76 9.43 10.15
C PHE A 18 -0.27 8.34 9.19
N SER A 19 -1.07 7.94 8.19
CA SER A 19 -0.73 6.82 7.29
C SER A 19 0.28 7.17 6.17
N GLY A 20 0.88 8.36 6.20
CA GLY A 20 1.81 8.86 5.19
C GLY A 20 3.21 8.21 5.19
N PHE A 21 3.45 7.13 5.94
CA PHE A 21 4.77 6.53 6.09
C PHE A 21 5.39 6.09 4.75
N VAL A 22 4.67 5.35 3.91
CA VAL A 22 5.22 4.82 2.64
C VAL A 22 5.58 5.94 1.64
N PRO A 23 4.71 6.95 1.37
CA PRO A 23 5.09 8.09 0.55
C PRO A 23 6.28 8.87 1.10
N ASN A 24 6.32 9.10 2.41
CA ASN A 24 7.41 9.82 3.04
C ASN A 24 8.74 9.05 2.95
N SER A 25 8.74 7.74 3.19
CA SER A 25 9.93 6.89 3.03
C SER A 25 10.42 6.89 1.58
N THR A 26 9.52 6.89 0.61
CA THR A 26 9.86 6.96 -0.81
C THR A 26 10.51 8.31 -1.15
N ALA A 27 9.95 9.41 -0.64
CA ALA A 27 10.49 10.75 -0.83
C ALA A 27 11.87 10.91 -0.16
N LEU A 28 12.04 10.37 1.05
CA LEU A 28 13.29 10.40 1.79
C LEU A 28 14.40 9.66 1.00
N ILE A 29 14.12 8.45 0.54
CA ILE A 29 15.09 7.69 -0.27
C ILE A 29 15.41 8.45 -1.56
N ALA A 30 14.42 9.02 -2.24
CA ALA A 30 14.63 9.75 -3.47
C ALA A 30 15.48 11.02 -3.28
N SER A 31 15.46 11.63 -2.09
CA SER A 31 16.24 12.84 -1.77
C SER A 31 17.67 12.54 -1.27
N GLN A 32 17.85 11.46 -0.51
CA GLN A 32 19.14 11.16 0.14
C GLN A 32 20.03 10.19 -0.64
N VAL A 33 19.45 9.34 -1.49
CA VAL A 33 20.22 8.34 -2.23
C VAL A 33 20.68 8.90 -3.57
N PRO A 34 21.97 8.71 -3.95
CA PRO A 34 22.48 9.07 -5.26
C PRO A 34 21.65 8.48 -6.40
N LYS A 35 21.52 9.22 -7.52
CA LYS A 35 20.65 8.84 -8.65
C LYS A 35 20.98 7.47 -9.26
N ASP A 36 22.22 7.07 -9.22
CA ASP A 36 22.72 5.76 -9.69
C ASP A 36 22.27 4.60 -8.82
N GLN A 37 21.98 4.82 -7.53
CA GLN A 37 21.54 3.81 -6.56
C GLN A 37 20.06 3.92 -6.19
N SER A 38 19.40 4.98 -6.61
CA SER A 38 18.01 5.25 -6.22
C SER A 38 17.04 4.15 -6.69
N GLY A 39 17.28 3.56 -7.86
CA GLY A 39 16.50 2.42 -8.37
C GLY A 39 16.60 1.19 -7.47
N TYR A 40 17.78 0.85 -6.98
CA TYR A 40 17.98 -0.26 -6.07
C TYR A 40 17.31 0.00 -4.70
N ALA A 41 17.49 1.19 -4.16
CA ALA A 41 16.92 1.56 -2.86
C ALA A 41 15.39 1.58 -2.89
N LEU A 42 14.78 2.17 -3.93
CA LEU A 42 13.32 2.16 -4.12
C LEU A 42 12.79 0.76 -4.41
N GLY A 43 13.53 -0.06 -5.14
CA GLY A 43 13.21 -1.47 -5.38
C GLY A 43 13.18 -2.28 -4.06
N THR A 44 14.16 -2.06 -3.19
CA THR A 44 14.22 -2.69 -1.87
C THR A 44 13.04 -2.27 -0.99
N LEU A 45 12.71 -0.97 -0.95
CA LEU A 45 11.52 -0.47 -0.25
C LEU A 45 10.24 -1.12 -0.78
N SER A 46 10.08 -1.15 -2.09
CA SER A 46 8.91 -1.78 -2.74
C SER A 46 8.81 -3.27 -2.41
N THR A 47 9.93 -3.98 -2.35
CA THR A 47 9.94 -5.40 -1.93
C THR A 47 9.45 -5.57 -0.50
N GLY A 48 9.84 -4.69 0.41
CA GLY A 48 9.32 -4.68 1.79
C GLY A 48 7.81 -4.46 1.86
N VAL A 49 7.29 -3.49 1.08
CA VAL A 49 5.85 -3.22 0.99
C VAL A 49 5.09 -4.43 0.45
N VAL A 50 5.57 -5.04 -0.62
CA VAL A 50 4.96 -6.24 -1.22
C VAL A 50 5.00 -7.41 -0.24
N ALA A 51 6.14 -7.68 0.39
CA ALA A 51 6.28 -8.75 1.37
C ALA A 51 5.30 -8.56 2.55
N GLY A 52 5.18 -7.33 3.08
CA GLY A 52 4.22 -6.99 4.13
C GLY A 52 2.76 -7.22 3.70
N THR A 53 2.41 -6.84 2.49
CA THR A 53 1.06 -7.04 1.93
C THR A 53 0.72 -8.51 1.74
N LEU A 54 1.70 -9.35 1.37
CA LEU A 54 1.52 -10.79 1.19
C LEU A 54 1.46 -11.55 2.51
N MET A 55 2.42 -11.28 3.39
CA MET A 55 2.56 -12.02 4.64
C MET A 55 1.64 -11.52 5.74
N GLY A 56 1.25 -10.23 5.71
CA GLY A 56 0.39 -9.62 6.71
C GLY A 56 -0.91 -10.38 6.96
N PRO A 57 -1.74 -10.63 5.93
CA PRO A 57 -2.99 -11.36 6.09
C PRO A 57 -2.81 -12.82 6.54
N LEU A 58 -1.75 -13.50 6.07
CA LEU A 58 -1.43 -14.88 6.48
C LEU A 58 -1.05 -14.94 7.96
N ILE A 59 -0.06 -14.16 8.36
CA ILE A 59 0.44 -14.15 9.74
C ILE A 59 -0.64 -13.61 10.68
N GLY A 60 -1.31 -12.52 10.27
CA GLY A 60 -2.41 -11.94 11.05
C GLY A 60 -3.56 -12.90 11.22
N GLY A 61 -3.94 -13.66 10.18
CA GLY A 61 -4.95 -14.70 10.23
C GLY A 61 -4.59 -15.84 11.19
N LEU A 62 -3.37 -16.37 11.09
CA LEU A 62 -2.86 -17.42 11.99
C LEU A 62 -2.86 -16.98 13.45
N ILE A 63 -2.39 -15.76 13.74
CA ILE A 63 -2.36 -15.24 15.11
C ILE A 63 -3.79 -15.00 15.62
N ALA A 64 -4.66 -14.45 14.77
CA ALA A 64 -6.05 -14.19 15.14
C ALA A 64 -6.79 -15.48 15.53
N GLU A 65 -6.51 -16.57 14.83
CA GLU A 65 -7.13 -17.88 15.06
C GLU A 65 -6.63 -18.52 16.36
N ASN A 66 -5.33 -18.48 16.63
CA ASN A 66 -4.74 -19.14 17.79
C ASN A 66 -4.83 -18.31 19.07
N MET A 67 -4.68 -17.00 18.97
CA MET A 67 -4.56 -16.09 20.13
C MET A 67 -5.73 -15.09 20.24
N GLY A 68 -6.63 -15.08 19.26
CA GLY A 68 -7.75 -14.14 19.19
C GLY A 68 -7.39 -12.77 18.61
N MET A 69 -8.39 -12.10 18.04
CA MET A 69 -8.26 -10.80 17.35
C MET A 69 -7.61 -9.72 18.22
N ARG A 70 -7.91 -9.70 19.50
CA ARG A 70 -7.37 -8.70 20.44
C ARG A 70 -5.84 -8.72 20.52
N ASN A 71 -5.26 -9.92 20.53
CA ASN A 71 -3.82 -10.10 20.64
C ASN A 71 -3.10 -9.73 19.33
N VAL A 72 -3.77 -9.88 18.18
CA VAL A 72 -3.25 -9.38 16.90
C VAL A 72 -3.05 -7.87 16.95
N PHE A 73 -4.05 -7.11 17.42
CA PHE A 73 -3.93 -5.66 17.53
C PHE A 73 -2.84 -5.22 18.51
N LEU A 74 -2.70 -5.92 19.62
CA LEU A 74 -1.62 -5.64 20.58
C LEU A 74 -0.24 -5.91 19.97
N LEU A 75 -0.08 -7.04 19.30
CA LEU A 75 1.17 -7.41 18.64
C LEU A 75 1.55 -6.41 17.54
N VAL A 76 0.60 -6.05 16.68
CA VAL A 76 0.82 -5.05 15.63
C VAL A 76 1.17 -3.68 16.25
N GLY A 77 0.47 -3.27 17.31
CA GLY A 77 0.77 -2.05 18.04
C GLY A 77 2.20 -2.05 18.63
N CYS A 78 2.61 -3.15 19.26
CA CYS A 78 3.99 -3.31 19.77
C CYS A 78 5.03 -3.26 18.64
N LEU A 79 4.78 -3.94 17.51
CA LEU A 79 5.70 -3.92 16.37
C LEU A 79 5.83 -2.51 15.78
N LEU A 80 4.72 -1.80 15.60
CA LEU A 80 4.75 -0.42 15.11
C LEU A 80 5.50 0.51 16.08
N PHE A 81 5.31 0.32 17.38
CA PHE A 81 6.04 1.08 18.39
C PHE A 81 7.55 0.80 18.33
N LEU A 82 7.95 -0.47 18.21
CA LEU A 82 9.36 -0.85 18.05
C LEU A 82 9.97 -0.27 16.77
N VAL A 83 9.26 -0.35 15.64
CA VAL A 83 9.71 0.23 14.37
C VAL A 83 9.85 1.75 14.49
N SER A 84 8.89 2.43 15.16
CA SER A 84 8.97 3.87 15.41
C SER A 84 10.21 4.23 16.23
N LEU A 85 10.52 3.43 17.25
CA LEU A 85 11.70 3.63 18.09
C LEU A 85 13.01 3.43 17.30
N LEU A 86 13.06 2.38 16.48
CA LEU A 86 14.20 2.11 15.59
C LEU A 86 14.39 3.23 14.55
N THR A 87 13.29 3.74 14.00
CA THR A 87 13.32 4.86 13.05
C THR A 87 13.85 6.12 13.73
N PHE A 88 13.38 6.40 14.95
CA PHE A 88 13.80 7.58 15.69
C PHE A 88 15.29 7.57 16.05
N TRP A 89 15.87 6.40 16.30
CA TRP A 89 17.27 6.28 16.69
C TRP A 89 18.21 5.98 15.52
N GLY A 90 17.71 5.41 14.44
CA GLY A 90 18.53 4.91 13.33
C GLY A 90 18.53 5.79 12.07
N ILE A 91 17.59 6.74 11.95
CA ILE A 91 17.54 7.61 10.79
C ILE A 91 17.96 9.02 11.18
N GLU A 92 19.14 9.41 10.73
CA GLU A 92 19.60 10.80 10.73
C GLU A 92 19.17 11.42 9.41
N GLU A 93 18.26 12.37 9.46
CA GLU A 93 17.88 13.18 8.29
C GLU A 93 18.85 14.34 8.13
N ASP A 94 19.67 14.31 7.08
CA ASP A 94 20.42 15.48 6.63
C ASP A 94 19.48 16.33 5.75
N TYR A 95 18.57 17.05 6.44
CA TYR A 95 17.56 17.87 5.78
C TYR A 95 18.13 19.25 5.47
N GLU A 96 18.56 19.45 4.23
CA GLU A 96 18.80 20.80 3.71
C GLU A 96 17.49 21.39 3.19
N PRO A 97 16.87 22.36 3.92
CA PRO A 97 15.66 23.00 3.43
C PRO A 97 15.96 23.76 2.14
N LEU A 98 15.20 23.47 1.09
CA LEU A 98 15.27 24.24 -0.15
C LEU A 98 15.12 25.74 0.15
N PRO A 99 15.93 26.61 -0.49
CA PRO A 99 15.80 28.06 -0.36
C PRO A 99 14.34 28.49 -0.58
N LYS A 100 13.83 29.41 0.25
CA LYS A 100 12.42 29.84 0.19
C LYS A 100 12.01 30.37 -1.19
N GLU A 101 12.96 30.83 -1.99
CA GLU A 101 12.74 31.29 -3.37
C GLU A 101 12.42 30.15 -4.36
N GLU A 102 12.85 28.93 -4.07
CA GLU A 102 12.57 27.74 -4.88
C GLU A 102 11.37 26.93 -4.37
N GLN A 103 10.85 27.26 -3.19
CA GLN A 103 9.65 26.63 -2.64
C GLN A 103 8.39 27.11 -3.37
N LYS A 104 8.14 26.58 -4.56
CA LYS A 104 6.85 26.79 -5.23
C LYS A 104 5.76 26.10 -4.41
N SER A 105 4.68 26.83 -4.12
CA SER A 105 3.51 26.25 -3.49
C SER A 105 3.05 25.01 -4.28
N SER A 106 2.61 23.96 -3.57
CA SER A 106 2.07 22.74 -4.21
C SER A 106 1.01 23.04 -5.27
N TRP A 107 0.24 24.11 -5.06
CA TRP A 107 -0.76 24.59 -6.01
C TRP A 107 -0.15 25.19 -7.28
N GLN A 108 0.96 25.92 -7.14
CA GLN A 108 1.70 26.49 -8.28
C GLN A 108 2.41 25.39 -9.07
N LEU A 109 2.94 24.35 -8.38
CA LEU A 109 3.51 23.18 -9.03
C LEU A 109 2.47 22.43 -9.85
N LEU A 110 1.29 22.18 -9.30
CA LEU A 110 0.17 21.56 -10.04
C LEU A 110 -0.25 22.38 -11.26
N MET A 111 -0.27 23.72 -11.13
CA MET A 111 -0.60 24.60 -12.25
C MET A 111 0.49 24.69 -13.32
N SER A 112 1.74 24.43 -12.98
CA SER A 112 2.87 24.48 -13.92
C SER A 112 3.02 23.21 -14.78
N ILE A 113 2.28 22.14 -14.46
CA ILE A 113 2.30 20.89 -15.23
C ILE A 113 1.66 21.13 -16.60
N GLN A 114 2.44 20.88 -17.64
CA GLN A 114 2.05 21.15 -19.02
C GLN A 114 0.97 20.20 -19.57
N GLN A 115 0.86 18.98 -19.00
CA GLN A 115 -0.08 17.92 -19.44
C GLN A 115 -1.06 17.57 -18.31
N LYS A 116 -1.87 18.53 -17.90
CA LYS A 116 -2.85 18.38 -16.80
C LYS A 116 -3.88 17.29 -17.08
N ASP A 117 -4.30 17.16 -18.32
CA ASP A 117 -5.32 16.18 -18.71
C ASP A 117 -4.84 14.74 -18.57
N ILE A 118 -3.57 14.48 -18.91
CA ILE A 118 -2.96 13.16 -18.74
C ILE A 118 -2.77 12.85 -17.25
N LEU A 119 -2.30 13.83 -16.47
CA LEU A 119 -2.15 13.68 -15.02
C LEU A 119 -3.49 13.38 -14.36
N LEU A 120 -4.53 14.14 -14.70
CA LEU A 120 -5.88 13.94 -14.17
C LEU A 120 -6.43 12.57 -14.56
N GLY A 121 -6.24 12.16 -15.81
CA GLY A 121 -6.64 10.83 -16.29
C GLY A 121 -5.95 9.70 -15.52
N LEU A 122 -4.64 9.78 -15.32
CA LEU A 122 -3.88 8.80 -14.54
C LEU A 122 -4.32 8.79 -13.07
N PHE A 123 -4.57 9.97 -12.49
CA PHE A 123 -5.07 10.07 -11.12
C PHE A 123 -6.43 9.41 -10.94
N LEU A 124 -7.39 9.73 -11.81
CA LEU A 124 -8.73 9.13 -11.78
C LEU A 124 -8.68 7.62 -12.00
N THR A 125 -7.87 7.15 -12.94
CA THR A 125 -7.69 5.72 -13.19
C THR A 125 -7.11 5.02 -11.95
N SER A 126 -6.05 5.57 -11.37
CA SER A 126 -5.44 5.01 -10.15
C SER A 126 -6.41 5.02 -8.98
N MET A 127 -7.17 6.10 -8.79
CA MET A 127 -8.20 6.19 -7.75
C MET A 127 -9.26 5.12 -7.92
N THR A 128 -9.76 4.93 -9.14
CA THR A 128 -10.79 3.92 -9.45
C THR A 128 -10.27 2.51 -9.17
N ILE A 129 -9.05 2.18 -9.63
CA ILE A 129 -8.43 0.88 -9.39
C ILE A 129 -8.27 0.62 -7.89
N GLN A 130 -7.80 1.63 -7.11
CA GLN A 130 -7.65 1.49 -5.67
C GLN A 130 -9.00 1.33 -4.95
N MET A 131 -10.04 2.06 -5.36
CA MET A 131 -11.37 1.89 -4.81
C MET A 131 -11.90 0.46 -5.01
N ILE A 132 -11.76 -0.08 -6.23
CA ILE A 132 -12.17 -1.45 -6.54
C ILE A 132 -11.38 -2.46 -5.70
N ALA A 133 -10.06 -2.36 -5.70
CA ALA A 133 -9.19 -3.28 -4.96
C ALA A 133 -9.49 -3.29 -3.44
N GLN A 134 -9.71 -2.12 -2.86
CA GLN A 134 -9.99 -2.00 -1.43
C GLN A 134 -11.43 -2.38 -1.04
N SER A 135 -12.37 -2.35 -2.00
CA SER A 135 -13.76 -2.77 -1.75
C SER A 135 -13.89 -4.29 -1.57
N ILE A 136 -13.03 -5.07 -2.20
CA ILE A 136 -13.08 -6.54 -2.14
C ILE A 136 -12.62 -7.04 -0.76
N SER A 137 -11.62 -6.41 -0.17
CA SER A 137 -10.99 -6.85 1.08
C SER A 137 -11.96 -7.06 2.25
N PRO A 138 -12.89 -6.15 2.58
CA PRO A 138 -13.84 -6.35 3.68
C PRO A 138 -14.98 -7.34 3.34
N ILE A 139 -15.26 -7.55 2.06
CA ILE A 139 -16.37 -8.43 1.62
C ILE A 139 -15.91 -9.89 1.59
N LEU A 140 -14.63 -10.13 1.35
CA LEU A 140 -14.08 -11.47 1.17
C LEU A 140 -14.39 -12.44 2.32
N PRO A 141 -14.22 -12.10 3.62
CA PRO A 141 -14.57 -13.00 4.72
C PRO A 141 -16.06 -13.33 4.78
N LEU A 142 -16.92 -12.36 4.42
CA LEU A 142 -18.38 -12.57 4.37
C LEU A 142 -18.75 -13.54 3.24
N TYR A 143 -18.08 -13.42 2.09
CA TYR A 143 -18.30 -14.30 0.95
C TYR A 143 -17.81 -15.72 1.23
N VAL A 144 -16.63 -15.89 1.82
CA VAL A 144 -16.11 -17.19 2.26
C VAL A 144 -17.06 -17.87 3.23
N ARG A 145 -17.65 -17.11 4.17
CA ARG A 145 -18.68 -17.61 5.08
C ARG A 145 -19.93 -18.04 4.35
N ALA A 146 -20.38 -17.30 3.33
CA ALA A 146 -21.56 -17.64 2.52
C ALA A 146 -21.34 -18.93 1.70
N LEU A 147 -20.10 -19.24 1.31
CA LEU A 147 -19.73 -20.49 0.66
C LEU A 147 -19.73 -21.72 1.59
N GLY A 148 -20.11 -21.55 2.88
CA GLY A 148 -20.24 -22.63 3.85
C GLY A 148 -19.01 -22.86 4.73
N GLN A 149 -17.93 -22.13 4.53
CA GLN A 149 -16.78 -22.18 5.43
C GLN A 149 -17.13 -21.46 6.73
N ARG A 150 -17.09 -22.17 7.85
CA ARG A 150 -17.41 -21.62 9.18
C ARG A 150 -16.19 -21.54 10.07
N ASP A 151 -15.26 -22.47 9.89
CA ASP A 151 -14.05 -22.54 10.68
C ASP A 151 -12.91 -21.81 9.95
N ASN A 152 -12.02 -21.17 10.70
CA ASN A 152 -10.79 -20.56 10.19
C ASN A 152 -11.01 -19.47 9.12
N LEU A 153 -12.15 -18.75 9.19
CA LEU A 153 -12.56 -17.74 8.19
C LEU A 153 -11.48 -16.70 7.91
N ILE A 154 -10.80 -16.23 8.96
CA ILE A 154 -9.78 -15.17 8.85
C ILE A 154 -8.55 -15.71 8.14
N PHE A 155 -8.13 -16.92 8.50
CA PHE A 155 -6.98 -17.58 7.89
C PHE A 155 -7.25 -17.91 6.41
N VAL A 156 -8.40 -18.49 6.09
CA VAL A 156 -8.78 -18.81 4.70
C VAL A 156 -8.87 -17.55 3.86
N SER A 157 -9.47 -16.48 4.38
CA SER A 157 -9.51 -15.18 3.70
C SER A 157 -8.09 -14.61 3.49
N GLY A 158 -7.23 -14.75 4.49
CA GLY A 158 -5.83 -14.37 4.40
C GLY A 158 -5.07 -15.13 3.33
N MET A 159 -5.28 -16.46 3.22
CA MET A 159 -4.70 -17.28 2.16
C MET A 159 -5.13 -16.83 0.75
N ILE A 160 -6.41 -16.51 0.57
CA ILE A 160 -6.94 -16.05 -0.72
C ILE A 160 -6.29 -14.72 -1.12
N VAL A 161 -6.19 -13.77 -0.19
CA VAL A 161 -5.53 -12.47 -0.44
C VAL A 161 -4.06 -12.65 -0.76
N SER A 162 -3.37 -13.53 -0.01
CA SER A 162 -1.95 -13.80 -0.23
C SER A 162 -1.70 -14.52 -1.55
N ALA A 163 -2.57 -15.43 -1.97
CA ALA A 163 -2.48 -16.10 -3.26
C ALA A 163 -2.57 -15.09 -4.42
N MET A 164 -3.48 -14.11 -4.33
CA MET A 164 -3.58 -13.01 -5.30
C MET A 164 -2.29 -12.19 -5.35
N GLY A 165 -1.71 -11.87 -4.20
CA GLY A 165 -0.48 -11.12 -4.12
C GLY A 165 0.73 -11.89 -4.66
N ILE A 166 0.87 -13.19 -4.36
CA ILE A 166 1.93 -14.05 -4.90
C ILE A 166 1.83 -14.12 -6.43
N SER A 167 0.62 -14.31 -6.94
CA SER A 167 0.35 -14.30 -8.38
C SER A 167 0.77 -12.97 -9.01
N SER A 168 0.38 -11.84 -8.42
CA SER A 168 0.78 -10.51 -8.86
C SER A 168 2.30 -10.34 -8.89
N MET A 169 3.01 -10.81 -7.87
CA MET A 169 4.47 -10.74 -7.79
C MET A 169 5.15 -11.56 -8.90
N LEU A 170 4.68 -12.77 -9.15
CA LEU A 170 5.25 -13.65 -10.17
C LEU A 170 5.06 -13.09 -11.58
N PHE A 171 3.90 -12.50 -11.85
CA PHE A 171 3.57 -12.02 -13.18
C PHE A 171 3.93 -10.56 -13.43
N SER A 172 4.21 -9.74 -12.39
CA SER A 172 4.53 -8.31 -12.55
C SER A 172 5.75 -8.07 -13.44
N GLY A 173 6.81 -8.85 -13.28
CA GLY A 173 8.02 -8.73 -14.10
C GLY A 173 7.79 -9.10 -15.58
N TRP A 174 6.94 -10.09 -15.83
CA TRP A 174 6.57 -10.48 -17.19
C TRP A 174 5.65 -9.45 -17.84
N MET A 175 4.68 -8.94 -17.10
CA MET A 175 3.79 -7.86 -17.54
C MET A 175 4.56 -6.57 -17.81
N GLY A 176 5.57 -6.24 -17.01
CA GLY A 176 6.45 -5.09 -17.27
C GLY A 176 7.17 -5.21 -18.61
N LYS A 177 7.80 -6.36 -18.88
CA LYS A 177 8.46 -6.63 -20.17
C LYS A 177 7.48 -6.61 -21.35
N LEU A 178 6.26 -7.05 -21.14
CA LEU A 178 5.21 -7.00 -22.15
C LEU A 178 4.79 -5.54 -22.43
N GLY A 179 4.67 -4.72 -21.39
CA GLY A 179 4.39 -3.29 -21.49
C GLY A 179 5.44 -2.54 -22.30
N ASP A 180 6.72 -2.87 -22.11
CA ASP A 180 7.83 -2.29 -22.86
C ASP A 180 7.77 -2.65 -24.37
N ARG A 181 7.23 -3.83 -24.73
CA ARG A 181 7.11 -4.28 -26.11
C ARG A 181 5.87 -3.75 -26.85
N ILE A 182 4.72 -3.75 -26.17
CA ILE A 182 3.41 -3.44 -26.80
C ILE A 182 3.02 -1.96 -26.58
N GLY A 183 3.68 -1.32 -25.61
CA GLY A 183 3.36 0.02 -25.12
C GLY A 183 2.45 -0.01 -23.90
N ASN A 184 2.82 0.73 -22.88
CA ASN A 184 2.13 0.76 -21.58
C ASN A 184 0.66 1.15 -21.70
N HIS A 185 0.31 2.04 -22.63
CA HIS A 185 -1.06 2.45 -22.87
C HIS A 185 -1.96 1.29 -23.34
N ARG A 186 -1.48 0.46 -24.28
CA ARG A 186 -2.24 -0.69 -24.78
C ARG A 186 -2.39 -1.78 -23.73
N LEU A 187 -1.32 -2.01 -22.97
CA LEU A 187 -1.34 -2.98 -21.87
C LEU A 187 -2.34 -2.57 -20.79
N LEU A 188 -2.40 -1.29 -20.44
CA LEU A 188 -3.34 -0.75 -19.46
C LEU A 188 -4.79 -0.90 -19.92
N LEU A 189 -5.09 -0.62 -21.19
CA LEU A 189 -6.41 -0.84 -21.76
C LEU A 189 -6.82 -2.31 -21.74
N LEU A 190 -5.93 -3.23 -22.11
CA LEU A 190 -6.20 -4.67 -22.07
C LEU A 190 -6.44 -5.15 -20.64
N ALA A 191 -5.63 -4.69 -19.67
CA ALA A 191 -5.80 -5.03 -18.27
C ALA A 191 -7.15 -4.55 -17.71
N LEU A 192 -7.56 -3.32 -18.05
CA LEU A 192 -8.85 -2.77 -17.62
C LEU A 192 -10.03 -3.53 -18.24
N LEU A 193 -9.95 -3.87 -19.53
CA LEU A 193 -10.99 -4.66 -20.20
C LEU A 193 -11.13 -6.05 -19.57
N TYR A 194 -10.01 -6.71 -19.26
CA TYR A 194 -10.03 -8.03 -18.65
C TYR A 194 -10.52 -8.01 -17.20
N SER A 195 -10.22 -6.96 -16.44
CA SER A 195 -10.68 -6.83 -15.06
C SER A 195 -12.17 -6.46 -14.95
N GLY A 196 -12.81 -6.02 -16.03
CA GLY A 196 -14.22 -5.67 -16.08
C GLY A 196 -15.16 -6.84 -16.48
N CYS A 197 -14.60 -7.99 -16.88
CA CYS A 197 -15.33 -9.23 -17.13
C CYS A 197 -15.26 -10.18 -15.94
#